data_8a2e70508697d2650139c984a26abe4e
#
_entry.id   8a2e70508697d2650139c984a26abe4e
#
_cell.length_a   1.000
_cell.length_b   1.000
_cell.length_c   1.000
_cell.angle_alpha   90.00
_cell.angle_beta   90.00
_cell.angle_gamma   90.00
#
_symmetry.space_group_name_H-M   'P 1'
#
loop_
_entity.id
_entity.type
_entity.pdbx_description
1 polymer ?
#
loop_
_entity_poly.entity_id
_entity_poly.type
_entity_poly.pdbx_seq_one_letter_code
_entity_poly.pdbx_strand_id
1 'polypeptide(L)'
;MPHPAAGPGGVVSPRARRPAPAEPIVGETLYLREQDYRFGVGALIATVSFVVDLVHFDNEPWWHIRAWCRRAPSDPGAQRELYVRARSVPAARHPAWP
;
A
#
# COMPACT_ATOMS: atom_id res chain seq x y z
N MET A 1 7.89 32.81 23.58
CA MET A 1 7.85 32.10 23.06
C MET A 1 7.77 31.49 22.72
N PRO A 2 7.77 31.44 22.88
CA PRO A 2 7.66 30.54 22.35
C PRO A 2 7.38 29.75 22.13
N HIS A 3 7.24 29.53 21.95
CA HIS A 3 6.99 28.62 21.43
C HIS A 3 6.79 28.09 21.07
N PRO A 4 6.82 28.44 21.19
CA PRO A 4 6.75 27.53 20.67
C PRO A 4 6.68 26.85 20.33
N ALA A 5 6.77 27.21 20.34
CA ALA A 5 6.87 26.41 19.74
C ALA A 5 6.83 25.62 19.63
N ALA A 6 6.83 25.76 20.00
CA ALA A 6 6.99 24.87 19.65
C ALA A 6 6.33 24.22 19.37
N GLY A 7 6.11 24.52 19.65
CA GLY A 7 5.76 23.82 19.29
C GLY A 7 5.36 23.16 18.96
N PRO A 8 4.92 23.44 18.86
CA PRO A 8 4.34 22.34 18.38
C PRO A 8 5.01 21.48 17.52
N GLY A 9 5.14 21.78 16.56
CA GLY A 9 5.84 20.88 15.73
C GLY A 9 7.12 20.39 16.38
N GLY A 10 7.62 21.21 17.26
CA GLY A 10 8.80 20.84 17.96
C GLY A 10 8.65 19.64 18.85
N VAL A 11 7.44 19.31 19.17
CA VAL A 11 7.19 18.15 20.01
C VAL A 11 7.12 16.93 19.11
N VAL A 12 8.26 16.53 18.62
CA VAL A 12 8.34 15.36 17.75
C VAL A 12 8.67 14.16 18.61
N SER A 13 7.69 13.32 18.86
CA SER A 13 7.93 12.07 19.54
C SER A 13 8.64 11.10 18.60
N PRO A 14 9.33 10.11 19.13
CA PRO A 14 9.91 9.08 18.27
C PRO A 14 8.89 8.43 17.34
N ARG A 15 7.66 8.33 17.79
CA ARG A 15 6.60 7.77 16.95
C ARG A 15 6.35 8.64 15.73
N ALA A 16 6.39 9.95 15.90
CA ALA A 16 6.16 10.87 14.79
C ALA A 16 7.30 10.86 13.78
N ARG A 17 8.42 10.27 14.12
CA ARG A 17 9.56 10.17 13.21
C ARG A 17 9.53 8.92 12.36
N ARG A 18 8.58 8.04 12.61
CA ARG A 18 8.45 6.86 11.77
C ARG A 18 8.11 7.30 10.36
N PRO A 19 8.75 6.69 9.36
CA PRO A 19 8.36 6.96 7.99
C PRO A 19 6.89 6.61 7.81
N ALA A 20 6.18 7.40 7.04
CA ALA A 20 4.84 7.05 6.64
C ALA A 20 4.90 5.74 5.83
N PRO A 21 3.83 4.93 5.87
CA PRO A 21 3.77 3.75 5.01
C PRO A 21 3.94 4.17 3.55
N ALA A 22 4.69 3.37 2.79
CA ALA A 22 4.86 3.65 1.38
C ALA A 22 3.50 3.63 0.69
N GLU A 23 3.16 4.72 0.04
CA GLU A 23 1.87 4.86 -0.63
C GLU A 23 1.96 4.32 -2.06
N PRO A 24 0.99 3.52 -2.50
CA PRO A 24 0.94 3.10 -3.89
C PRO A 24 0.82 4.31 -4.81
N ILE A 25 1.44 4.24 -5.96
CA ILE A 25 1.46 5.34 -6.94
C ILE A 25 0.56 4.95 -8.10
N VAL A 26 -0.37 5.84 -8.46
CA VAL A 26 -1.24 5.60 -9.61
C VAL A 26 -0.38 5.35 -10.85
N GLY A 27 -0.68 4.26 -11.54
CA GLY A 27 0.03 3.83 -12.73
C GLY A 27 1.11 2.80 -12.48
N GLU A 28 1.56 2.62 -11.23
CA GLU A 28 2.56 1.59 -10.96
C GLU A 28 1.94 0.20 -10.92
N THR A 29 2.76 -0.79 -11.17
CA THR A 29 2.36 -2.19 -11.10
C THR A 29 2.90 -2.82 -9.83
N LEU A 30 2.02 -3.46 -9.08
CA LEU A 30 2.38 -4.19 -7.87
C LEU A 30 2.25 -5.68 -8.12
N TYR A 31 3.28 -6.43 -7.73
CA TYR A 31 3.33 -7.89 -7.86
C TYR A 31 3.03 -8.48 -6.49
N LEU A 32 1.75 -8.76 -6.25
CA LEU A 32 1.26 -9.14 -4.94
C LEU A 32 1.26 -10.65 -4.76
N ARG A 33 1.72 -11.10 -3.60
CA ARG A 33 1.57 -12.48 -3.19
C ARG A 33 0.27 -12.57 -2.38
N GLU A 34 -0.17 -13.79 -2.14
CA GLU A 34 -1.42 -14.04 -1.44
C GLU A 34 -1.51 -13.30 -0.09
N GLN A 35 -0.39 -13.24 0.64
CA GLN A 35 -0.38 -12.59 1.95
C GLN A 35 -0.30 -11.07 1.88
N ASP A 36 -0.10 -10.50 0.70
CA ASP A 36 0.09 -9.07 0.53
C ASP A 36 -1.22 -8.29 0.41
N TYR A 37 -2.33 -8.97 0.21
CA TYR A 37 -3.63 -8.31 0.11
C TYR A 37 -4.70 -9.10 0.85
N ARG A 38 -5.74 -8.40 1.32
CA ARG A 38 -6.78 -9.03 2.14
C ARG A 38 -7.60 -10.00 1.29
N PHE A 39 -7.95 -11.12 1.91
CA PHE A 39 -8.71 -12.19 1.25
C PHE A 39 -8.00 -12.67 0.00
N GLY A 40 -6.67 -12.65 0.05
CA GLY A 40 -5.86 -13.01 -1.09
C GLY A 40 -5.97 -14.49 -1.43
N VAL A 41 -6.06 -14.76 -2.71
CA VAL A 41 -6.04 -16.12 -3.26
C VAL A 41 -5.01 -16.11 -4.38
N GLY A 42 -3.82 -16.63 -4.08
CA GLY A 42 -2.74 -16.70 -5.03
C GLY A 42 -2.13 -15.34 -5.36
N ALA A 43 -1.21 -15.36 -6.29
CA ALA A 43 -0.51 -14.16 -6.73
C ALA A 43 -1.38 -13.30 -7.63
N LEU A 44 -1.10 -12.00 -7.64
CA LEU A 44 -1.91 -11.04 -8.38
C LEU A 44 -1.01 -9.92 -8.91
N ILE A 45 -1.18 -9.57 -10.18
CA ILE A 45 -0.50 -8.42 -10.79
C ILE A 45 -1.52 -7.28 -10.81
N ALA A 46 -1.22 -6.20 -10.08
CA ALA A 46 -2.17 -5.11 -9.91
C ALA A 46 -1.57 -3.80 -10.39
N THR A 47 -2.16 -3.18 -11.42
CA THR A 47 -1.77 -1.86 -11.86
C THR A 47 -2.70 -0.85 -11.19
N VAL A 48 -2.12 0.03 -10.38
CA VAL A 48 -2.89 0.95 -9.54
C VAL A 48 -3.60 1.97 -10.39
N SER A 49 -4.93 2.04 -10.26
CA SER A 49 -5.75 3.02 -10.96
C SER A 49 -6.09 4.20 -10.05
N PHE A 50 -6.29 3.94 -8.77
CA PHE A 50 -6.71 4.96 -7.83
C PHE A 50 -6.38 4.53 -6.41
N VAL A 51 -5.88 5.46 -5.60
CA VAL A 51 -5.62 5.22 -4.18
C VAL A 51 -6.77 5.87 -3.42
N VAL A 52 -7.54 5.03 -2.73
CA VAL A 52 -8.75 5.50 -2.04
C VAL A 52 -8.40 6.02 -0.66
N ASP A 53 -7.78 5.18 0.17
CA ASP A 53 -7.59 5.55 1.58
C ASP A 53 -6.58 4.60 2.23
N LEU A 54 -6.05 5.03 3.37
CA LEU A 54 -5.29 4.17 4.27
C LEU A 54 -6.23 3.75 5.40
N VAL A 55 -6.41 2.46 5.55
CA VAL A 55 -7.31 1.91 6.57
C VAL A 55 -6.53 0.97 7.48
N HIS A 56 -7.08 0.66 8.62
CA HIS A 56 -6.43 -0.24 9.59
C HIS A 56 -7.33 -1.44 9.87
N PHE A 57 -6.73 -2.61 9.80
CA PHE A 57 -7.36 -3.86 10.24
C PHE A 57 -6.40 -4.51 11.23
N ASP A 58 -6.91 -4.84 12.42
CA ASP A 58 -6.10 -5.47 13.48
C ASP A 58 -4.84 -4.67 13.78
N ASN A 59 -4.97 -3.34 13.86
CA ASN A 59 -3.88 -2.41 14.15
C ASN A 59 -2.78 -2.40 13.09
N GLU A 60 -3.06 -2.88 11.90
CA GLU A 60 -2.11 -2.86 10.79
C GLU A 60 -2.67 -2.01 9.67
N PRO A 61 -1.84 -1.13 9.06
CA PRO A 61 -2.30 -0.29 7.96
C PRO A 61 -2.37 -1.06 6.64
N TRP A 62 -3.42 -0.79 5.89
CA TRP A 62 -3.66 -1.36 4.56
C TRP A 62 -4.09 -0.24 3.63
N TRP A 63 -3.61 -0.27 2.40
CA TRP A 63 -4.06 0.69 1.39
C TRP A 63 -5.27 0.15 0.65
N HIS A 64 -6.35 0.91 0.70
CA HIS A 64 -7.52 0.63 -0.12
C HIS A 64 -7.29 1.26 -1.48
N ILE A 65 -7.21 0.45 -2.52
CA ILE A 65 -6.92 0.92 -3.87
C ILE A 65 -7.89 0.31 -4.87
N ARG A 66 -7.99 0.94 -6.02
CA ARG A 66 -8.57 0.32 -7.21
C ARG A 66 -7.43 0.01 -8.15
N ALA A 67 -7.49 -1.14 -8.79
CA ALA A 67 -6.40 -1.58 -9.64
C ALA A 67 -6.92 -2.48 -10.77
N TRP A 68 -6.23 -2.44 -11.88
CA TRP A 68 -6.45 -3.40 -12.95
C TRP A 68 -5.64 -4.64 -12.60
N CYS A 69 -6.33 -5.75 -12.39
CA CYS A 69 -5.75 -6.95 -11.82
C CYS A 69 -5.71 -8.08 -12.83
N ARG A 70 -4.57 -8.77 -12.89
CA ARG A 70 -4.36 -9.94 -13.73
C ARG A 70 -3.74 -11.05 -12.90
N ARG A 71 -4.09 -12.29 -13.19
CA ARG A 71 -3.49 -13.45 -12.52
C ARG A 71 -2.18 -13.86 -13.15
N ALA A 72 -1.99 -13.52 -14.42
CA ALA A 72 -0.80 -13.85 -15.19
C ALA A 72 -0.66 -12.79 -16.28
N PRO A 73 0.54 -12.65 -16.90
CA PRO A 73 0.71 -11.67 -17.98
C PRO A 73 -0.27 -11.83 -19.12
N SER A 74 -0.70 -13.07 -19.40
CA SER A 74 -1.63 -13.35 -20.51
C SER A 74 -3.09 -13.12 -20.15
N ASP A 75 -3.39 -12.90 -18.87
CA ASP A 75 -4.77 -12.65 -18.43
C ASP A 75 -5.18 -11.25 -18.87
N PRO A 76 -6.33 -11.06 -19.50
CA PRO A 76 -6.79 -9.73 -19.88
C PRO A 76 -7.04 -8.83 -18.67
N GLY A 77 -7.38 -9.43 -17.53
CA GLY A 77 -7.56 -8.68 -16.30
C GLY A 77 -8.94 -8.09 -16.10
N ALA A 78 -9.11 -7.46 -14.95
CA ALA A 78 -10.35 -6.78 -14.57
C ALA A 78 -10.06 -5.73 -13.52
N GLN A 79 -10.87 -4.70 -13.47
CA GLN A 79 -10.82 -3.68 -12.44
C GLN A 79 -11.35 -4.26 -11.13
N ARG A 80 -10.58 -4.08 -10.04
CA ARG A 80 -10.97 -4.59 -8.73
C ARG A 80 -10.59 -3.59 -7.66
N GLU A 81 -11.27 -3.69 -6.52
CA GLU A 81 -10.85 -3.00 -5.31
C GLU A 81 -10.07 -3.96 -4.43
N LEU A 82 -8.97 -3.48 -3.90
CA LEU A 82 -8.07 -4.28 -3.09
C LEU A 82 -7.72 -3.54 -1.82
N TYR A 83 -7.41 -4.31 -0.78
CA TYR A 83 -6.75 -3.80 0.42
C TYR A 83 -5.37 -4.42 0.45
N VAL A 84 -4.36 -3.61 0.19
CA VAL A 84 -2.97 -4.05 0.09
C VAL A 84 -2.24 -3.72 1.38
N ARG A 85 -1.58 -4.71 1.96
CA ARG A 85 -0.81 -4.53 3.19
C ARG A 85 0.24 -3.43 2.97
N ALA A 86 0.19 -2.39 3.78
CA ALA A 86 1.06 -1.23 3.54
C ALA A 86 2.54 -1.61 3.58
N ARG A 87 2.93 -2.48 4.51
CA ARG A 87 4.33 -2.88 4.63
C ARG A 87 4.81 -3.72 3.44
N SER A 88 3.89 -4.24 2.65
CA SER A 88 4.24 -5.06 1.48
C SER A 88 4.47 -4.24 0.23
N VAL A 89 4.06 -2.97 0.21
CA VAL A 89 4.13 -2.15 -1.00
C VAL A 89 5.53 -2.03 -1.58
N PRO A 90 6.58 -1.73 -0.76
CA PRO A 90 7.91 -1.58 -1.35
C PRO A 90 8.39 -2.83 -2.08
N ALA A 91 8.24 -4.01 -1.47
CA ALA A 91 8.68 -5.25 -2.11
C ALA A 91 7.82 -5.60 -3.31
N ALA A 92 6.53 -5.25 -3.28
CA ALA A 92 5.60 -5.55 -4.36
C ALA A 92 5.91 -4.77 -5.64
N ARG A 93 6.71 -3.72 -5.56
CA ARG A 93 7.13 -2.95 -6.74
C ARG A 93 8.08 -3.72 -7.63
N HIS A 94 8.63 -4.81 -7.13
CA HIS A 94 9.62 -5.60 -7.85
C HIS A 94 9.08 -7.00 -8.13
N PRO A 95 9.13 -7.47 -9.37
CA PRO A 95 8.64 -8.82 -9.69
C PRO A 95 9.62 -9.86 -9.12
N ALA A 96 9.35 -10.31 -7.91
CA ALA A 96 10.20 -11.28 -7.22
C ALA A 96 9.68 -12.71 -7.35
N TRP A 97 8.69 -12.92 -8.18
CA TRP A 97 8.14 -14.26 -8.37
C TRP A 97 9.08 -15.09 -9.22
N PRO A 98 9.24 -16.34 -8.88
CA PRO A 98 10.01 -17.25 -9.72
C PRO A 98 9.31 -17.50 -11.04
#